data_3f2f0b19a8a419770a1b42b8d61c818a
#
_entry.id   3f2f0b19a8a419770a1b42b8d61c818a
#
_cell.length_a   1.000
_cell.length_b   1.000
_cell.length_c   1.000
_cell.angle_alpha   90.00
_cell.angle_beta   90.00
_cell.angle_gamma   90.00
#
_symmetry.space_group_name_H-M   'P 1'
#
loop_
_entity.id
_entity.type
_entity.pdbx_description
1 polymer ?
#
loop_
_entity_poly.entity_id
_entity_poly.type
_entity_poly.pdbx_seq_one_letter_code
_entity_poly.pdbx_strand_id
1 'polypeptide(L)'
;RYPDRTSSLIMGGAVMKLNLRGQILMRLGVLLKSVLPYLVLYRFFALIIMPKKSHSEARNLFVREAKKLYQKEFKKWFTLASEINPLLSLFRLRDSQIPTLYIMGEEDHMFLPSITKLVQNHIESTLHVIPNCGYVVNVEQPNIFNEVSIKFINDRKSNN
;
A
#
# COMPACT_ATOMS: atom_id res chain seq x y z
N ARG A 1 -2.50 -4.08 19.13
CA ARG A 1 -2.52 -4.00 20.61
C ARG A 1 -3.88 -4.37 21.20
N TYR A 2 -4.98 -4.04 20.53
CA TYR A 2 -6.34 -4.20 21.05
C TYR A 2 -7.24 -4.89 20.01
N PRO A 3 -7.03 -6.17 19.71
CA PRO A 3 -7.83 -6.90 18.70
C PRO A 3 -9.33 -6.88 19.04
N ASP A 4 -9.66 -6.96 20.31
CA ASP A 4 -11.06 -6.98 20.80
C ASP A 4 -11.82 -5.66 20.52
N ARG A 5 -11.12 -4.61 20.11
CA ARG A 5 -11.71 -3.31 19.72
C ARG A 5 -11.84 -3.15 18.20
N THR A 6 -11.47 -4.17 17.43
CA THR A 6 -11.43 -4.11 15.97
C THR A 6 -12.29 -5.23 15.42
N SER A 7 -13.42 -4.89 14.85
CA SER A 7 -14.36 -5.86 14.26
C SER A 7 -13.92 -6.33 12.87
N SER A 8 -13.29 -5.47 12.09
CA SER A 8 -12.77 -5.79 10.76
C SER A 8 -11.74 -4.77 10.28
N LEU A 9 -10.98 -5.12 9.25
CA LEU A 9 -9.99 -4.26 8.61
C LEU A 9 -10.24 -4.16 7.10
N ILE A 10 -10.08 -2.96 6.54
CA ILE A 10 -10.05 -2.72 5.09
C ILE A 10 -8.69 -2.10 4.74
N MET A 11 -7.96 -2.77 3.88
CA MET A 11 -6.60 -2.43 3.50
C MET A 11 -6.52 -2.11 2.00
N GLY A 12 -6.57 -0.82 1.65
CA GLY A 12 -6.45 -0.37 0.25
C GLY A 12 -5.00 -0.10 -0.14
N GLY A 13 -4.52 -0.67 -1.26
CA GLY A 13 -3.15 -0.50 -1.73
C GLY A 13 -2.11 -0.93 -0.68
N ALA A 14 -2.29 -2.10 -0.08
CA ALA A 14 -1.51 -2.53 1.07
C ALA A 14 -0.07 -2.92 0.71
N VAL A 15 0.88 -2.55 1.56
CA VAL A 15 2.30 -2.92 1.45
C VAL A 15 2.64 -3.91 2.55
N MET A 16 2.82 -5.20 2.18
CA MET A 16 3.20 -6.24 3.14
C MET A 16 4.62 -6.77 2.96
N LYS A 17 5.17 -6.60 1.77
CA LYS A 17 6.56 -6.96 1.47
C LYS A 17 7.07 -6.12 0.31
N LEU A 18 8.24 -5.55 0.46
CA LEU A 18 8.97 -5.02 -0.68
C LEU A 18 9.58 -6.19 -1.46
N ASN A 19 9.22 -6.31 -2.72
CA ASN A 19 9.87 -7.24 -3.64
C ASN A 19 11.33 -6.81 -3.88
N LEU A 20 12.12 -7.62 -4.59
CA LEU A 20 13.54 -7.33 -4.84
C LEU A 20 13.74 -5.96 -5.52
N ARG A 21 12.86 -5.60 -6.46
CA ARG A 21 12.90 -4.30 -7.14
C ARG A 21 12.63 -3.15 -6.18
N GLY A 22 11.64 -3.30 -5.29
CA GLY A 22 11.35 -2.33 -4.24
C GLY A 22 12.49 -2.18 -3.24
N GLN A 23 13.16 -3.26 -2.86
CA GLN A 23 14.32 -3.22 -1.97
C GLN A 23 15.51 -2.50 -2.62
N ILE A 24 15.80 -2.78 -3.90
CA ILE A 24 16.85 -2.09 -4.65
C ILE A 24 16.52 -0.60 -4.74
N LEU A 25 15.27 -0.27 -5.09
CA LEU A 25 14.80 1.10 -5.19
C LEU A 25 14.96 1.85 -3.86
N MET A 26 14.59 1.23 -2.74
CA MET A 26 14.76 1.80 -1.41
C MET A 26 16.23 2.03 -1.06
N ARG A 27 17.12 1.06 -1.35
CA ARG A 27 18.57 1.22 -1.13
C ARG A 27 19.15 2.35 -1.97
N LEU A 28 18.78 2.43 -3.25
CA LEU A 28 19.19 3.55 -4.12
C LEU A 28 18.72 4.90 -3.57
N GLY A 29 17.48 4.96 -3.12
CA GLY A 29 16.93 6.16 -2.51
C GLY A 29 17.67 6.57 -1.23
N VAL A 30 18.04 5.60 -0.38
CA VAL A 30 18.84 5.87 0.84
C VAL A 30 20.20 6.46 0.47
N LEU A 31 20.87 5.95 -0.57
CA LEU A 31 22.13 6.49 -1.05
C LEU A 31 21.98 7.91 -1.64
N LEU A 32 20.93 8.12 -2.41
CA LEU A 32 20.71 9.37 -3.15
C LEU A 32 20.02 10.46 -2.32
N LYS A 33 19.38 10.15 -1.18
CA LYS A 33 18.64 11.12 -0.35
C LYS A 33 19.48 12.29 0.18
N SER A 34 20.81 12.14 0.21
CA SER A 34 21.73 13.18 0.66
C SER A 34 22.18 14.10 -0.47
N VAL A 35 22.13 13.62 -1.72
CA VAL A 35 22.61 14.33 -2.91
C VAL A 35 21.46 14.93 -3.70
N LEU A 36 20.35 14.22 -3.83
CA LEU A 36 19.20 14.67 -4.62
C LEU A 36 18.15 15.38 -3.75
N PRO A 37 17.49 16.42 -4.30
CA PRO A 37 16.32 17.02 -3.69
C PRO A 37 15.22 15.97 -3.49
N TYR A 38 14.57 15.97 -2.33
CA TYR A 38 13.58 14.97 -1.99
C TYR A 38 12.40 14.86 -2.98
N LEU A 39 11.99 15.98 -3.59
CA LEU A 39 10.94 15.99 -4.61
C LEU A 39 11.33 15.25 -5.89
N VAL A 40 12.62 15.25 -6.25
CA VAL A 40 13.13 14.48 -7.39
C VAL A 40 13.02 12.98 -7.11
N LEU A 41 13.45 12.57 -5.90
CA LEU A 41 13.30 11.18 -5.46
C LEU A 41 11.82 10.76 -5.42
N TYR A 42 10.95 11.62 -4.89
CA TYR A 42 9.51 11.34 -4.81
C TYR A 42 8.88 11.14 -6.19
N ARG A 43 9.21 11.99 -7.16
CA ARG A 43 8.76 11.84 -8.56
C ARG A 43 9.26 10.56 -9.19
N PHE A 44 10.52 10.23 -8.94
CA PHE A 44 11.12 9.00 -9.45
C PHE A 44 10.43 7.75 -8.86
N PHE A 45 10.18 7.71 -7.55
CA PHE A 45 9.44 6.64 -6.91
C PHE A 45 8.00 6.54 -7.44
N ALA A 46 7.33 7.68 -7.59
CA ALA A 46 5.96 7.72 -8.12
C ALA A 46 5.89 7.12 -9.55
N LEU A 47 6.87 7.41 -10.41
CA LEU A 47 6.93 6.83 -11.76
C LEU A 47 7.16 5.32 -11.75
N ILE A 48 7.96 4.81 -10.80
CA ILE A 48 8.23 3.36 -10.71
C ILE A 48 7.03 2.60 -10.15
N ILE A 49 6.37 3.15 -9.12
CA ILE A 49 5.19 2.52 -8.51
C ILE A 49 3.97 2.62 -9.44
N MET A 50 3.84 3.72 -10.15
CA MET A 50 2.70 4.06 -11.00
C MET A 50 3.18 4.41 -12.43
N PRO A 51 3.66 3.44 -13.24
CA PRO A 51 4.33 3.73 -14.52
C PRO A 51 3.38 4.10 -15.66
N LYS A 52 2.12 3.67 -15.63
CA LYS A 52 1.19 3.87 -16.74
C LYS A 52 0.68 5.30 -16.83
N LYS A 53 0.26 5.70 -18.05
CA LYS A 53 -0.36 7.01 -18.29
C LYS A 53 -1.69 7.16 -17.55
N SER A 54 -2.47 6.08 -17.43
CA SER A 54 -3.72 6.01 -16.66
C SER A 54 -3.55 6.40 -15.19
N HIS A 55 -2.38 6.14 -14.60
CA HIS A 55 -2.08 6.49 -13.21
C HIS A 55 -1.65 7.95 -13.00
N SER A 56 -1.75 8.81 -14.02
CA SER A 56 -1.21 10.18 -13.97
C SER A 56 -1.85 11.03 -12.86
N GLU A 57 -3.15 10.87 -12.62
CA GLU A 57 -3.86 11.61 -11.59
C GLU A 57 -3.40 11.21 -10.19
N ALA A 58 -3.38 9.92 -9.89
CA ALA A 58 -2.89 9.38 -8.63
C ALA A 58 -1.42 9.78 -8.38
N ARG A 59 -0.59 9.70 -9.42
CA ARG A 59 0.83 10.11 -9.37
C ARG A 59 0.99 11.59 -9.09
N ASN A 60 0.19 12.45 -9.73
CA ASN A 60 0.21 13.90 -9.52
C ASN A 60 -0.25 14.26 -8.10
N LEU A 61 -1.31 13.60 -7.60
CA LEU A 61 -1.77 13.75 -6.23
C LEU A 61 -0.66 13.35 -5.25
N PHE A 62 -0.03 12.22 -5.44
CA PHE A 62 1.06 11.71 -4.60
C PHE A 62 2.23 12.71 -4.51
N VAL A 63 2.66 13.27 -5.65
CA VAL A 63 3.72 14.29 -5.70
C VAL A 63 3.26 15.62 -5.10
N ARG A 64 1.99 16.00 -5.29
CA ARG A 64 1.42 17.22 -4.70
C ARG A 64 1.42 17.15 -3.18
N GLU A 65 1.00 16.03 -2.61
CA GLU A 65 1.04 15.83 -1.16
C GLU A 65 2.48 15.80 -0.62
N ALA A 66 3.42 15.24 -1.36
CA ALA A 66 4.83 15.27 -0.99
C ALA A 66 5.41 16.69 -0.87
N LYS A 67 4.92 17.65 -1.67
CA LYS A 67 5.36 19.06 -1.57
C LYS A 67 5.00 19.72 -0.24
N LYS A 68 4.03 19.19 0.49
CA LYS A 68 3.65 19.69 1.83
C LYS A 68 4.60 19.21 2.93
N LEU A 69 5.45 18.22 2.64
CA LEU A 69 6.43 17.70 3.59
C LEU A 69 7.70 18.53 3.60
N TYR A 70 8.24 18.76 4.79
CA TYR A 70 9.58 19.32 4.90
C TYR A 70 10.65 18.27 4.57
N GLN A 71 11.76 18.69 3.97
CA GLN A 71 12.85 17.79 3.61
C GLN A 71 13.38 16.95 4.79
N LYS A 72 13.41 17.53 6.00
CA LYS A 72 13.82 16.83 7.22
C LYS A 72 12.88 15.69 7.55
N GLU A 73 11.58 15.92 7.47
CA GLU A 73 10.56 14.90 7.73
C GLU A 73 10.59 13.80 6.67
N PHE A 74 10.74 14.16 5.39
CA PHE A 74 10.93 13.18 4.32
C PHE A 74 12.11 12.23 4.60
N LYS A 75 13.29 12.77 4.95
CA LYS A 75 14.48 11.96 5.25
C LYS A 75 14.24 10.99 6.40
N LYS A 76 13.53 11.43 7.45
CA LYS A 76 13.16 10.61 8.60
C LYS A 76 12.21 9.48 8.21
N TRP A 77 11.11 9.80 7.54
CA TRP A 77 10.13 8.82 7.08
C TRP A 77 10.73 7.84 6.08
N PHE A 78 11.60 8.31 5.20
CA PHE A 78 12.26 7.47 4.22
C PHE A 78 13.19 6.44 4.88
N THR A 79 13.91 6.82 5.93
CA THR A 79 14.74 5.91 6.71
C THR A 79 13.88 4.86 7.42
N LEU A 80 12.80 5.27 8.08
CA LEU A 80 11.86 4.34 8.71
C LEU A 80 11.23 3.36 7.71
N ALA A 81 10.83 3.84 6.53
CA ALA A 81 10.29 3.00 5.47
C ALA A 81 11.30 1.97 4.94
N SER A 82 12.60 2.29 4.94
CA SER A 82 13.64 1.35 4.53
C SER A 82 13.82 0.19 5.53
N GLU A 83 13.45 0.39 6.78
CA GLU A 83 13.56 -0.57 7.88
C GLU A 83 12.25 -1.33 8.15
N ILE A 84 11.18 -1.02 7.41
CA ILE A 84 9.83 -1.57 7.69
C ILE A 84 9.70 -3.07 7.39
N ASN A 85 10.53 -3.63 6.52
CA ASN A 85 10.43 -5.04 6.11
C ASN A 85 10.50 -6.04 7.28
N PRO A 86 11.39 -5.92 8.27
CA PRO A 86 11.40 -6.80 9.44
C PRO A 86 10.10 -6.70 10.24
N LEU A 87 9.56 -5.49 10.41
CA LEU A 87 8.30 -5.27 11.11
C LEU A 87 7.13 -5.90 10.35
N LEU A 88 7.04 -5.69 9.04
CA LEU A 88 6.01 -6.30 8.20
C LEU A 88 6.09 -7.83 8.20
N SER A 89 7.28 -8.42 8.38
CA SER A 89 7.42 -9.88 8.47
C SER A 89 6.70 -10.46 9.68
N LEU A 90 6.67 -9.75 10.80
CA LEU A 90 5.94 -10.20 11.99
C LEU A 90 4.43 -10.27 11.76
N PHE A 91 3.88 -9.32 11.00
CA PHE A 91 2.45 -9.31 10.67
C PHE A 91 2.09 -10.38 9.65
N ARG A 92 2.99 -10.72 8.73
CA ARG A 92 2.77 -11.81 7.74
C ARG A 92 2.75 -13.19 8.36
N LEU A 93 3.50 -13.39 9.45
CA LEU A 93 3.61 -14.68 10.14
C LEU A 93 2.51 -14.91 11.17
N ARG A 94 1.81 -13.86 11.57
CA ARG A 94 0.68 -13.94 12.49
C ARG A 94 -0.61 -13.92 11.69
N ASP A 95 -1.34 -15.01 11.69
CA ASP A 95 -2.71 -15.04 11.23
C ASP A 95 -3.54 -14.16 12.18
N SER A 96 -4.04 -13.06 11.66
CA SER A 96 -4.95 -12.19 12.40
C SER A 96 -6.34 -12.82 12.31
N GLN A 97 -6.93 -13.14 13.45
CA GLN A 97 -8.34 -13.59 13.51
C GLN A 97 -9.33 -12.45 13.22
N ILE A 98 -8.82 -11.28 12.87
CA ILE A 98 -9.66 -10.13 12.49
C ILE A 98 -9.97 -10.23 11.00
N PRO A 99 -11.26 -10.28 10.63
CA PRO A 99 -11.67 -10.28 9.24
C PRO A 99 -11.06 -9.10 8.47
N THR A 100 -10.29 -9.40 7.42
CA THR A 100 -9.53 -8.39 6.70
C THR A 100 -9.84 -8.45 5.20
N LEU A 101 -10.26 -7.33 4.64
CA LEU A 101 -10.43 -7.14 3.20
C LEU A 101 -9.23 -6.37 2.63
N TYR A 102 -8.53 -6.99 1.70
CA TYR A 102 -7.50 -6.33 0.89
C TYR A 102 -8.13 -5.90 -0.43
N ILE A 103 -8.03 -4.60 -0.76
CA ILE A 103 -8.47 -4.04 -2.05
C ILE A 103 -7.21 -3.57 -2.78
N MET A 104 -6.89 -4.23 -3.89
CA MET A 104 -5.67 -3.99 -4.66
C MET A 104 -6.00 -3.67 -6.12
N GLY A 105 -5.16 -2.89 -6.76
CA GLY A 105 -5.26 -2.68 -8.20
C GLY A 105 -4.57 -3.80 -8.98
N GLU A 106 -5.18 -4.24 -10.09
CA GLU A 106 -4.61 -5.25 -10.99
C GLU A 106 -3.24 -4.83 -11.55
N GLU A 107 -3.04 -3.53 -11.75
CA GLU A 107 -1.83 -2.95 -12.29
C GLU A 107 -0.75 -2.64 -11.24
N ASP A 108 -1.00 -2.95 -9.97
CA ASP A 108 -0.01 -2.84 -8.90
C ASP A 108 0.99 -3.99 -8.96
N HIS A 109 1.97 -3.86 -9.86
CA HIS A 109 3.01 -4.85 -10.08
C HIS A 109 4.00 -4.99 -8.90
N MET A 110 3.99 -4.05 -7.94
CA MET A 110 4.94 -4.07 -6.82
C MET A 110 4.41 -4.83 -5.61
N PHE A 111 3.16 -4.62 -5.24
CA PHE A 111 2.63 -5.09 -3.95
C PHE A 111 1.56 -6.16 -4.09
N LEU A 112 0.74 -6.18 -5.16
CA LEU A 112 -0.29 -7.19 -5.40
C LEU A 112 0.22 -8.63 -5.27
N PRO A 113 1.38 -9.05 -5.85
CA PRO A 113 1.83 -10.43 -5.75
C PRO A 113 2.08 -10.88 -4.29
N SER A 114 2.53 -9.97 -3.44
CA SER A 114 2.78 -10.28 -2.03
C SER A 114 1.49 -10.41 -1.21
N ILE A 115 0.47 -9.61 -1.54
CA ILE A 115 -0.85 -9.67 -0.91
C ILE A 115 -1.60 -10.93 -1.34
N THR A 116 -1.57 -11.27 -2.64
CA THR A 116 -2.18 -12.50 -3.15
C THR A 116 -1.65 -13.73 -2.39
N LYS A 117 -0.33 -13.81 -2.20
CA LYS A 117 0.29 -14.89 -1.44
C LYS A 117 -0.06 -14.87 0.04
N LEU A 118 -0.22 -13.68 0.62
CA LEU A 118 -0.59 -13.53 2.04
C LEU A 118 -2.01 -14.06 2.27
N VAL A 119 -2.98 -13.64 1.46
CA VAL A 119 -4.39 -14.03 1.59
C VAL A 119 -4.58 -15.54 1.45
N GLN A 120 -3.77 -16.22 0.61
CA GLN A 120 -3.81 -17.69 0.50
C GLN A 120 -3.49 -18.43 1.81
N ASN A 121 -2.77 -17.78 2.74
CA ASN A 121 -2.34 -18.38 4.01
C ASN A 121 -3.09 -17.81 5.23
N HIS A 122 -4.02 -16.89 5.05
CA HIS A 122 -4.77 -16.24 6.13
C HIS A 122 -6.27 -16.49 5.93
N ILE A 123 -6.88 -17.26 6.81
CA ILE A 123 -8.28 -17.74 6.70
C ILE A 123 -9.26 -16.57 6.72
N GLU A 124 -9.05 -15.59 7.60
CA GLU A 124 -9.94 -14.43 7.76
C GLU A 124 -9.64 -13.28 6.80
N SER A 125 -8.82 -13.54 5.77
CA SER A 125 -8.43 -12.51 4.80
C SER A 125 -9.05 -12.78 3.43
N THR A 126 -9.61 -11.73 2.82
CA THR A 126 -10.14 -11.75 1.46
C THR A 126 -9.43 -10.72 0.59
N LEU A 127 -9.31 -11.00 -0.70
CA LEU A 127 -8.69 -10.13 -1.68
C LEU A 127 -9.71 -9.74 -2.76
N HIS A 128 -9.87 -8.45 -2.97
CA HIS A 128 -10.59 -7.89 -4.12
C HIS A 128 -9.60 -7.15 -5.02
N VAL A 129 -9.52 -7.56 -6.28
CA VAL A 129 -8.63 -6.94 -7.29
C VAL A 129 -9.48 -6.10 -8.23
N ILE A 130 -9.17 -4.80 -8.31
CA ILE A 130 -9.86 -3.85 -9.20
C ILE A 130 -9.15 -3.83 -10.56
N PRO A 131 -9.83 -4.16 -11.67
CA PRO A 131 -9.25 -4.15 -13.01
C PRO A 131 -8.88 -2.73 -13.45
N ASN A 132 -7.85 -2.61 -14.29
CA ASN A 132 -7.35 -1.34 -14.84
C ASN A 132 -7.06 -0.27 -13.76
N CYS A 133 -6.59 -0.68 -12.61
CA CYS A 133 -6.31 0.16 -11.46
C CYS A 133 -4.90 -0.08 -10.94
N GLY A 134 -4.20 0.99 -10.59
CA GLY A 134 -2.85 0.93 -10.03
C GLY A 134 -2.83 0.83 -8.51
N TYR A 135 -1.78 1.40 -7.92
CA TYR A 135 -1.51 1.30 -6.48
C TYR A 135 -2.50 2.09 -5.62
N VAL A 136 -2.95 3.27 -6.06
CA VAL A 136 -3.78 4.18 -5.23
C VAL A 136 -5.27 3.93 -5.52
N VAL A 137 -5.74 2.76 -5.16
CA VAL A 137 -7.06 2.22 -5.52
C VAL A 137 -8.25 3.13 -5.16
N ASN A 138 -8.18 3.81 -4.03
CA ASN A 138 -9.22 4.73 -3.56
C ASN A 138 -9.26 6.06 -4.31
N VAL A 139 -8.22 6.39 -5.05
CA VAL A 139 -8.15 7.59 -5.91
C VAL A 139 -8.47 7.24 -7.35
N GLU A 140 -7.92 6.13 -7.83
CA GLU A 140 -8.07 5.71 -9.23
C GLU A 140 -9.46 5.14 -9.52
N GLN A 141 -10.06 4.42 -8.56
CA GLN A 141 -11.37 3.79 -8.70
C GLN A 141 -12.23 3.97 -7.42
N PRO A 142 -12.56 5.21 -7.04
CA PRO A 142 -13.22 5.52 -5.77
C PRO A 142 -14.59 4.86 -5.61
N ASN A 143 -15.36 4.76 -6.69
CA ASN A 143 -16.70 4.17 -6.65
C ASN A 143 -16.64 2.68 -6.33
N ILE A 144 -15.79 1.92 -7.03
CA ILE A 144 -15.62 0.48 -6.80
C ILE A 144 -15.03 0.26 -5.41
N PHE A 145 -14.02 1.04 -5.02
CA PHE A 145 -13.42 0.96 -3.68
C PHE A 145 -14.48 1.13 -2.57
N ASN A 146 -15.33 2.15 -2.69
CA ASN A 146 -16.38 2.43 -1.70
C ASN A 146 -17.45 1.33 -1.69
N GLU A 147 -17.93 0.89 -2.85
CA GLU A 147 -18.92 -0.16 -2.97
C GLU A 147 -18.47 -1.46 -2.29
N VAL A 148 -17.27 -1.93 -2.64
CA VAL A 148 -16.69 -3.15 -2.07
C VAL A 148 -16.47 -3.03 -0.57
N SER A 149 -16.02 -1.87 -0.11
CA SER A 149 -15.79 -1.57 1.31
C SER A 149 -17.11 -1.60 2.11
N ILE A 150 -18.13 -0.92 1.61
CA ILE A 150 -19.47 -0.85 2.27
C ILE A 150 -20.11 -2.23 2.31
N LYS A 151 -20.04 -2.98 1.21
CA LYS A 151 -20.54 -4.35 1.17
C LYS A 151 -19.88 -5.22 2.24
N PHE A 152 -18.56 -5.20 2.31
CA PHE A 152 -17.81 -5.97 3.31
C PHE A 152 -18.22 -5.64 4.75
N ILE A 153 -18.42 -4.35 5.07
CA ILE A 153 -18.87 -3.90 6.40
C ILE A 153 -20.28 -4.42 6.71
N ASN A 154 -21.20 -4.36 5.75
CA ASN A 154 -22.60 -4.77 5.94
C ASN A 154 -22.71 -6.29 6.11
N ASP A 155 -21.98 -7.07 5.30
CA ASP A 155 -21.97 -8.53 5.39
C ASP A 155 -21.48 -9.00 6.79
N ARG A 156 -20.55 -8.26 7.41
CA ARG A 156 -20.05 -8.55 8.76
C ARG A 156 -21.03 -8.15 9.87
N LYS A 157 -21.82 -7.08 9.67
CA LYS A 157 -22.86 -6.70 10.64
C LYS A 157 -24.01 -7.70 10.68
N SER A 158 -24.31 -8.36 9.58
CA SER A 158 -25.39 -9.35 9.48
C SER A 158 -25.01 -10.71 10.09
N ASN A 159 -23.73 -10.96 10.32
CA ASN A 159 -23.22 -12.23 10.86
C ASN A 159 -22.83 -12.16 12.35
N ASN A 160 -23.01 -11.01 12.99
CA ASN A 160 -22.85 -10.77 14.42
C ASN A 160 -24.20 -10.47 15.08
#